data_baf1b7ab02997da211d7355ddb6c4f03
#
_entry.id   baf1b7ab02997da211d7355ddb6c4f03
#
_cell.length_a   1.000
_cell.length_b   1.000
_cell.length_c   1.000
_cell.angle_alpha   90.00
_cell.angle_beta   90.00
_cell.angle_gamma   90.00
#
_symmetry.space_group_name_H-M   'P 1'
#
loop_
_entity.id
_entity.type
_entity.pdbx_description
1 polymer ?
#
loop_
_entity_poly.entity_id
_entity_poly.type
_entity_poly.pdbx_seq_one_letter_code
_entity_poly.pdbx_strand_id
1 'polypeptide(L)'
;TVDYSRCVACMDCLALCRKGAITYTHRRAAAPAKSAVQADKGRRNFLIGAGLLAAGAVRAQEKIKMDGGLAAIADQKIPDRKTPIVPPGAEGLKHFGIHCTACQLCVAACPNRVLRPSGDLTRLMQPECSYERGYCRPECTKCSEVCPAGAIRKISPADKSATQIGHAVWIRENCVVLTDGVSCGNCARHCPSGAITMVPSDPQRPELPKIPAVNTERCIGCGACEHLCPARPFSAIYVEGHERHRTI
;
A
#
# COMPACT_ATOMS: atom_id res chain seq x y z
N THR A 1 -47.51 -4.88 -4.52
CA THR A 1 -46.33 -5.33 -5.29
C THR A 1 -45.05 -4.97 -4.52
N VAL A 2 -44.11 -5.89 -4.46
CA VAL A 2 -42.82 -5.65 -3.82
C VAL A 2 -41.95 -4.82 -4.76
N ASP A 3 -41.35 -3.72 -4.25
CA ASP A 3 -40.40 -2.93 -5.01
C ASP A 3 -39.00 -3.59 -4.92
N TYR A 4 -38.62 -4.28 -5.98
CA TYR A 4 -37.35 -5.00 -6.04
C TYR A 4 -36.11 -4.10 -6.12
N SER A 5 -36.28 -2.81 -6.42
CA SER A 5 -35.16 -1.85 -6.44
C SER A 5 -34.63 -1.52 -5.03
N ARG A 6 -35.48 -1.70 -4.02
CA ARG A 6 -35.18 -1.44 -2.60
C ARG A 6 -35.16 -2.71 -1.74
N CYS A 7 -35.43 -3.86 -2.34
CA CYS A 7 -35.49 -5.13 -1.63
C CYS A 7 -34.09 -5.75 -1.52
N VAL A 8 -33.62 -5.95 -0.29
CA VAL A 8 -32.32 -6.63 0.01
C VAL A 8 -32.48 -8.17 0.07
N ALA A 9 -33.64 -8.71 -0.34
CA ALA A 9 -33.92 -10.14 -0.38
C ALA A 9 -33.67 -10.89 0.97
N CYS A 10 -33.87 -10.24 2.12
CA CYS A 10 -33.70 -10.87 3.45
C CYS A 10 -34.76 -11.94 3.80
N MET A 11 -35.84 -12.06 3.00
CA MET A 11 -36.94 -13.02 3.17
C MET A 11 -37.78 -12.85 4.44
N ASP A 12 -37.52 -11.91 5.33
CA ASP A 12 -38.24 -11.69 6.58
C ASP A 12 -39.74 -11.41 6.36
N CYS A 13 -40.08 -10.76 5.25
CA CYS A 13 -41.47 -10.50 4.89
C CYS A 13 -42.29 -11.78 4.64
N LEU A 14 -41.64 -12.87 4.24
CA LEU A 14 -42.31 -14.18 4.06
C LEU A 14 -42.68 -14.80 5.42
N ALA A 15 -41.74 -14.73 6.37
CA ALA A 15 -41.95 -15.29 7.72
C ALA A 15 -42.98 -14.47 8.54
N LEU A 16 -43.02 -13.15 8.36
CA LEU A 16 -43.87 -12.22 9.10
C LEU A 16 -45.29 -12.06 8.50
N CYS A 17 -45.52 -12.50 7.26
CA CYS A 17 -46.79 -12.32 6.57
C CYS A 17 -47.84 -13.31 7.06
N ARG A 18 -48.58 -12.96 8.12
CA ARG A 18 -49.66 -13.82 8.71
C ARG A 18 -50.81 -14.13 7.74
N LYS A 19 -50.98 -13.34 6.68
CA LYS A 19 -52.07 -13.52 5.68
C LYS A 19 -51.62 -14.34 4.47
N GLY A 20 -50.37 -14.80 4.41
CA GLY A 20 -49.83 -15.53 3.26
C GLY A 20 -49.90 -14.78 1.91
N ALA A 21 -50.01 -13.44 1.98
CA ALA A 21 -50.18 -12.62 0.78
C ALA A 21 -48.86 -12.47 0.00
N ILE A 22 -47.74 -12.84 0.61
CA ILE A 22 -46.39 -12.79 -0.01
C ILE A 22 -45.90 -14.23 -0.08
N THR A 23 -45.68 -14.73 -1.29
CA THR A 23 -45.15 -16.07 -1.54
C THR A 23 -43.91 -15.96 -2.40
N TYR A 24 -42.92 -16.78 -2.10
CA TYR A 24 -41.73 -16.93 -2.94
C TYR A 24 -41.92 -18.15 -3.84
N THR A 25 -41.95 -17.94 -5.14
CA THR A 25 -42.01 -19.03 -6.12
C THR A 25 -40.75 -19.03 -6.97
N HIS A 26 -40.04 -20.14 -6.99
CA HIS A 26 -39.00 -20.38 -7.98
C HIS A 26 -39.67 -20.61 -9.34
N ARG A 27 -39.92 -19.55 -10.11
CA ARG A 27 -40.16 -19.74 -11.54
C ARG A 27 -38.83 -20.14 -12.15
N ARG A 28 -38.64 -21.42 -12.41
CA ARG A 28 -37.69 -21.80 -13.46
C ARG A 28 -38.16 -21.06 -14.71
N ALA A 29 -37.38 -20.09 -15.19
CA ALA A 29 -37.63 -19.52 -16.49
C ALA A 29 -37.74 -20.72 -17.44
N ALA A 30 -38.91 -20.90 -18.06
CA ALA A 30 -39.04 -21.86 -19.15
C ALA A 30 -37.89 -21.52 -20.12
N ALA A 31 -37.07 -22.51 -20.42
CA ALA A 31 -36.00 -22.32 -21.38
C ALA A 31 -36.64 -21.65 -22.61
N PRO A 32 -36.12 -20.49 -23.04
CA PRO A 32 -36.68 -19.83 -24.20
C PRO A 32 -36.67 -20.85 -25.35
N ALA A 33 -37.84 -21.09 -25.93
CA ALA A 33 -37.96 -21.91 -27.12
C ALA A 33 -36.87 -21.44 -28.06
N LYS A 34 -36.00 -22.33 -28.48
CA LYS A 34 -34.90 -22.05 -29.41
C LYS A 34 -35.52 -21.54 -30.71
N SER A 35 -35.90 -20.27 -30.77
CA SER A 35 -35.94 -19.58 -32.03
C SER A 35 -34.49 -19.56 -32.48
N ALA A 36 -34.21 -20.25 -33.57
CA ALA A 36 -32.93 -20.19 -34.25
C ALA A 36 -32.79 -18.76 -34.83
N VAL A 37 -32.56 -17.80 -33.96
CA VAL A 37 -32.02 -16.51 -34.33
C VAL A 37 -30.60 -16.82 -34.78
N GLN A 38 -30.37 -16.91 -36.05
CA GLN A 38 -29.03 -16.91 -36.63
C GLN A 38 -28.30 -15.73 -35.98
N ALA A 39 -27.36 -16.07 -35.11
CA ALA A 39 -26.54 -15.06 -34.41
C ALA A 39 -25.84 -14.25 -35.51
N ASP A 40 -26.23 -13.00 -35.63
CA ASP A 40 -25.65 -12.08 -36.61
C ASP A 40 -24.16 -11.95 -36.29
N LYS A 41 -23.35 -12.66 -37.07
CA LYS A 41 -21.89 -12.68 -36.94
C LYS A 41 -21.31 -11.26 -37.02
N GLY A 42 -21.97 -10.34 -37.72
CA GLY A 42 -21.57 -8.96 -37.83
C GLY A 42 -21.64 -8.20 -36.52
N ARG A 43 -22.73 -8.35 -35.74
CA ARG A 43 -22.88 -7.70 -34.41
C ARG A 43 -21.88 -8.23 -33.40
N ARG A 44 -21.63 -9.52 -33.39
CA ARG A 44 -20.66 -10.14 -32.48
C ARG A 44 -19.24 -9.68 -32.82
N ASN A 45 -18.86 -9.65 -34.10
CA ASN A 45 -17.55 -9.17 -34.55
C ASN A 45 -17.37 -7.67 -34.27
N PHE A 46 -18.43 -6.87 -34.39
CA PHE A 46 -18.41 -5.45 -34.02
C PHE A 46 -18.17 -5.25 -32.55
N LEU A 47 -18.86 -6.00 -31.65
CA LEU A 47 -18.67 -5.91 -30.20
C LEU A 47 -17.27 -6.36 -29.78
N ILE A 48 -16.73 -7.41 -30.39
CA ILE A 48 -15.36 -7.86 -30.15
C ILE A 48 -14.37 -6.79 -30.63
N GLY A 49 -14.56 -6.26 -31.85
CA GLY A 49 -13.70 -5.19 -32.37
C GLY A 49 -13.76 -3.91 -31.55
N ALA A 50 -14.95 -3.46 -31.15
CA ALA A 50 -15.13 -2.30 -30.29
C ALA A 50 -14.52 -2.53 -28.90
N GLY A 51 -14.65 -3.74 -28.34
CA GLY A 51 -14.01 -4.11 -27.07
C GLY A 51 -12.47 -4.10 -27.14
N LEU A 52 -11.91 -4.61 -28.23
CA LEU A 52 -10.46 -4.59 -28.45
C LEU A 52 -9.93 -3.16 -28.69
N LEU A 53 -10.67 -2.32 -29.42
CA LEU A 53 -10.32 -0.91 -29.61
C LEU A 53 -10.42 -0.13 -28.30
N ALA A 54 -11.45 -0.37 -27.48
CA ALA A 54 -11.58 0.24 -26.16
C ALA A 54 -10.44 -0.19 -25.21
N ALA A 55 -10.10 -1.47 -25.18
CA ALA A 55 -8.97 -1.98 -24.39
C ALA A 55 -7.62 -1.43 -24.89
N GLY A 56 -7.46 -1.25 -26.19
CA GLY A 56 -6.29 -0.58 -26.77
C GLY A 56 -6.21 0.91 -26.42
N ALA A 57 -7.34 1.62 -26.43
CA ALA A 57 -7.41 3.04 -26.08
C ALA A 57 -7.11 3.27 -24.58
N VAL A 58 -7.55 2.37 -23.70
CA VAL A 58 -7.21 2.45 -22.25
C VAL A 58 -5.72 2.26 -22.02
N ARG A 59 -5.05 1.35 -22.73
CA ARG A 59 -3.59 1.19 -22.66
C ARG A 59 -2.82 2.37 -23.25
N ALA A 60 -3.36 3.03 -24.28
CA ALA A 60 -2.73 4.20 -24.90
C ALA A 60 -2.80 5.47 -24.03
N GLN A 61 -3.55 5.45 -22.92
CA GLN A 61 -3.70 6.59 -22.01
C GLN A 61 -2.75 6.55 -20.80
N GLU A 62 -1.79 5.66 -20.74
CA GLU A 62 -0.69 5.83 -19.78
C GLU A 62 0.08 7.10 -20.16
N LYS A 63 -0.35 8.24 -19.62
CA LYS A 63 0.33 9.50 -19.77
C LYS A 63 1.72 9.36 -19.15
N ILE A 64 2.73 9.29 -20.00
CA ILE A 64 4.13 9.36 -19.54
C ILE A 64 4.28 10.72 -18.84
N LYS A 65 4.54 10.69 -17.56
CA LYS A 65 4.83 11.89 -16.78
C LYS A 65 6.21 12.38 -17.21
N MET A 66 6.28 13.62 -17.66
CA MET A 66 7.53 14.27 -18.06
C MET A 66 7.90 15.30 -17.00
N ASP A 67 9.18 15.52 -16.77
CA ASP A 67 9.73 16.48 -15.79
C ASP A 67 9.70 17.95 -16.24
N GLY A 68 8.99 18.22 -17.32
CA GLY A 68 8.99 19.53 -18.00
C GLY A 68 10.06 19.68 -19.08
N GLY A 69 10.89 18.65 -19.25
CA GLY A 69 11.83 18.47 -20.34
C GLY A 69 11.49 17.24 -21.18
N LEU A 70 12.48 16.46 -21.57
CA LEU A 70 12.33 15.26 -22.39
C LEU A 70 12.42 13.96 -21.58
N ALA A 71 12.73 14.05 -20.27
CA ALA A 71 12.91 12.87 -19.41
C ALA A 71 11.56 12.35 -18.89
N ALA A 72 11.32 11.06 -19.05
CA ALA A 72 10.16 10.40 -18.48
C ALA A 72 10.37 10.17 -16.98
N ILE A 73 9.40 10.60 -16.15
CA ILE A 73 9.43 10.37 -14.71
C ILE A 73 8.82 9.00 -14.42
N ALA A 74 9.62 8.06 -13.95
CA ALA A 74 9.14 6.79 -13.44
C ALA A 74 8.57 6.96 -12.02
N ASP A 75 7.34 6.46 -11.79
CA ASP A 75 6.77 6.42 -10.45
C ASP A 75 7.54 5.41 -9.58
N GLN A 76 7.64 5.71 -8.28
CA GLN A 76 8.25 4.81 -7.32
C GLN A 76 7.34 3.60 -7.13
N LYS A 77 7.89 2.40 -7.28
CA LYS A 77 7.20 1.14 -7.00
C LYS A 77 7.45 0.72 -5.56
N ILE A 78 6.45 0.05 -4.98
CA ILE A 78 6.57 -0.57 -3.66
C ILE A 78 7.58 -1.71 -3.76
N PRO A 79 8.60 -1.77 -2.88
CA PRO A 79 9.49 -2.92 -2.80
C PRO A 79 8.72 -4.14 -2.28
N ASP A 80 9.12 -5.32 -2.71
CA ASP A 80 8.63 -6.58 -2.15
C ASP A 80 9.25 -6.78 -0.75
N ARG A 81 8.40 -6.80 0.29
CA ARG A 81 8.81 -6.95 1.69
C ARG A 81 8.44 -8.35 2.18
N LYS A 82 9.39 -9.01 2.82
CA LYS A 82 9.13 -10.30 3.48
C LYS A 82 8.18 -10.13 4.66
N THR A 83 8.39 -9.07 5.44
CA THR A 83 7.57 -8.73 6.60
C THR A 83 6.91 -7.38 6.39
N PRO A 84 5.58 -7.29 6.39
CA PRO A 84 4.88 -6.02 6.28
C PRO A 84 5.14 -5.15 7.51
N ILE A 85 5.06 -3.84 7.30
CA ILE A 85 5.31 -2.87 8.34
C ILE A 85 3.97 -2.47 8.94
N VAL A 86 3.74 -2.79 10.22
CA VAL A 86 2.55 -2.35 10.95
C VAL A 86 2.80 -1.02 11.68
N PRO A 87 1.75 -0.22 11.96
CA PRO A 87 1.91 1.09 12.57
C PRO A 87 2.64 1.06 13.92
N PRO A 88 3.40 2.11 14.30
CA PRO A 88 3.99 2.22 15.63
C PRO A 88 2.88 2.22 16.70
N GLY A 89 3.12 1.51 17.81
CA GLY A 89 2.09 1.22 18.83
C GLY A 89 1.36 -0.11 18.63
N ALA A 90 1.55 -0.79 17.49
CA ALA A 90 0.93 -2.09 17.20
C ALA A 90 1.63 -3.28 17.91
N GLU A 91 2.76 -3.05 18.59
CA GLU A 91 3.59 -4.06 19.26
C GLU A 91 4.19 -5.13 18.34
N GLY A 92 3.69 -5.28 17.14
CA GLY A 92 4.14 -6.22 16.13
C GLY A 92 3.00 -6.82 15.31
N LEU A 93 3.38 -7.64 14.36
CA LEU A 93 2.49 -8.18 13.34
C LEU A 93 1.40 -9.09 13.95
N LYS A 94 1.78 -9.95 14.88
CA LYS A 94 0.85 -10.91 15.52
C LYS A 94 -0.23 -10.18 16.35
N HIS A 95 0.19 -9.26 17.23
CA HIS A 95 -0.76 -8.48 18.03
C HIS A 95 -1.70 -7.67 17.13
N PHE A 96 -1.14 -6.98 16.14
CA PHE A 96 -1.92 -6.19 15.21
C PHE A 96 -2.93 -7.03 14.43
N GLY A 97 -2.51 -8.18 13.89
CA GLY A 97 -3.36 -9.07 13.12
C GLY A 97 -4.57 -9.59 13.90
N ILE A 98 -4.40 -9.85 15.21
CA ILE A 98 -5.47 -10.37 16.07
C ILE A 98 -6.49 -9.27 16.45
N HIS A 99 -6.01 -8.04 16.71
CA HIS A 99 -6.85 -6.98 17.26
C HIS A 99 -7.39 -6.01 16.21
N CYS A 100 -6.79 -5.95 15.02
CA CYS A 100 -7.19 -5.01 13.98
C CYS A 100 -8.48 -5.43 13.29
N THR A 101 -9.51 -4.60 13.40
CA THR A 101 -10.82 -4.78 12.74
C THR A 101 -10.91 -4.22 11.33
N ALA A 102 -9.80 -3.76 10.75
CA ALA A 102 -9.71 -3.15 9.42
C ALA A 102 -10.68 -1.96 9.19
N CYS A 103 -11.01 -1.20 10.24
CA CYS A 103 -11.97 -0.08 10.19
C CYS A 103 -11.49 1.16 9.43
N GLN A 104 -10.25 1.21 8.99
CA GLN A 104 -9.61 2.27 8.18
C GLN A 104 -9.49 3.65 8.86
N LEU A 105 -9.86 3.82 10.12
CA LEU A 105 -9.78 5.12 10.81
C LEU A 105 -8.34 5.65 10.87
N CYS A 106 -7.35 4.78 11.14
CA CYS A 106 -5.94 5.16 11.16
C CYS A 106 -5.41 5.53 9.77
N VAL A 107 -5.93 4.91 8.69
CA VAL A 107 -5.61 5.27 7.31
C VAL A 107 -6.12 6.68 7.00
N ALA A 108 -7.38 6.96 7.34
CA ALA A 108 -8.00 8.27 7.14
C ALA A 108 -7.33 9.37 7.97
N ALA A 109 -6.90 9.05 9.21
CA ALA A 109 -6.25 10.00 10.11
C ALA A 109 -4.77 10.26 9.78
N CYS A 110 -4.15 9.48 8.88
CA CYS A 110 -2.72 9.60 8.58
C CYS A 110 -2.41 10.83 7.71
N PRO A 111 -1.80 11.90 8.25
CA PRO A 111 -1.56 13.11 7.50
C PRO A 111 -0.53 12.93 6.37
N ASN A 112 0.37 11.98 6.55
CA ASN A 112 1.45 11.70 5.58
C ASN A 112 1.07 10.61 4.57
N ARG A 113 -0.16 10.07 4.61
CA ARG A 113 -0.66 9.01 3.70
C ARG A 113 0.22 7.77 3.64
N VAL A 114 0.84 7.43 4.76
CA VAL A 114 1.74 6.27 4.88
C VAL A 114 0.95 4.98 5.03
N LEU A 115 -0.20 5.02 5.73
CA LEU A 115 -1.01 3.84 5.97
C LEU A 115 -1.89 3.54 4.78
N ARG A 116 -1.92 2.28 4.37
CA ARG A 116 -2.75 1.74 3.28
C ARG A 116 -3.37 0.41 3.68
N PRO A 117 -4.56 0.10 3.17
CA PRO A 117 -5.14 -1.23 3.33
C PRO A 117 -4.28 -2.27 2.60
N SER A 118 -3.98 -3.38 3.26
CA SER A 118 -3.29 -4.51 2.65
C SER A 118 -4.16 -5.21 1.61
N GLY A 119 -3.54 -5.61 0.51
CA GLY A 119 -4.15 -6.48 -0.51
C GLY A 119 -3.89 -7.96 -0.28
N ASP A 120 -3.11 -8.32 0.73
CA ASP A 120 -2.81 -9.71 1.08
C ASP A 120 -4.08 -10.39 1.66
N LEU A 121 -4.49 -11.51 1.08
CA LEU A 121 -5.70 -12.22 1.49
C LEU A 121 -5.67 -12.67 2.96
N THR A 122 -4.50 -12.92 3.53
CA THR A 122 -4.35 -13.33 4.93
C THR A 122 -4.55 -12.17 5.91
N ARG A 123 -4.44 -10.93 5.42
CA ARG A 123 -4.52 -9.69 6.19
C ARG A 123 -5.32 -8.62 5.44
N LEU A 124 -6.30 -9.08 4.67
CA LEU A 124 -7.08 -8.25 3.78
C LEU A 124 -7.63 -7.01 4.50
N MET A 125 -7.39 -5.84 3.89
CA MET A 125 -7.79 -4.53 4.39
C MET A 125 -7.15 -4.10 5.72
N GLN A 126 -6.32 -4.90 6.39
CA GLN A 126 -5.58 -4.42 7.56
C GLN A 126 -4.54 -3.38 7.14
N PRO A 127 -4.43 -2.24 7.84
CA PRO A 127 -3.50 -1.18 7.48
C PRO A 127 -2.04 -1.59 7.59
N GLU A 128 -1.27 -1.28 6.56
CA GLU A 128 0.19 -1.44 6.55
C GLU A 128 0.87 -0.15 6.11
N CYS A 129 2.14 0.03 6.46
CA CYS A 129 2.92 1.20 6.07
C CYS A 129 3.49 1.01 4.65
N SER A 130 3.24 2.00 3.80
CA SER A 130 3.83 2.13 2.46
C SER A 130 4.43 3.52 2.31
N TYR A 131 5.65 3.59 1.80
CA TYR A 131 6.42 4.85 1.77
C TYR A 131 6.48 5.51 0.38
N GLU A 132 5.64 5.10 -0.54
CA GLU A 132 5.56 5.73 -1.87
C GLU A 132 5.11 7.19 -1.82
N ARG A 133 4.13 7.51 -0.96
CA ARG A 133 3.48 8.83 -0.90
C ARG A 133 3.96 9.69 0.25
N GLY A 134 4.74 9.15 1.14
CA GLY A 134 5.21 9.85 2.32
C GLY A 134 5.98 8.94 3.26
N TYR A 135 6.41 9.45 4.39
CA TYR A 135 7.09 8.71 5.44
C TYR A 135 6.49 9.01 6.81
N CYS A 136 6.69 8.11 7.76
CA CYS A 136 6.14 8.23 9.11
C CYS A 136 6.99 9.19 9.95
N ARG A 137 6.44 10.36 10.28
CA ARG A 137 7.14 11.35 11.10
C ARG A 137 7.22 10.90 12.55
N PRO A 138 8.38 11.02 13.23
CA PRO A 138 8.58 10.57 14.62
C PRO A 138 7.60 11.20 15.62
N GLU A 139 7.29 12.48 15.45
CA GLU A 139 6.42 13.25 16.33
C GLU A 139 4.92 12.98 16.16
N CYS A 140 4.51 12.29 15.09
CA CYS A 140 3.09 12.09 14.75
C CYS A 140 2.53 10.81 15.41
N THR A 141 1.49 10.93 16.25
CA THR A 141 0.82 9.82 16.97
C THR A 141 -0.62 9.56 16.51
N LYS A 142 -1.09 10.22 15.44
CA LYS A 142 -2.49 10.24 15.00
C LYS A 142 -3.13 8.87 14.83
N CYS A 143 -2.41 7.88 14.28
CA CYS A 143 -2.95 6.53 14.10
C CYS A 143 -3.25 5.84 15.44
N SER A 144 -2.47 6.10 16.50
CA SER A 144 -2.69 5.54 17.84
C SER A 144 -3.82 6.22 18.60
N GLU A 145 -4.11 7.48 18.30
CA GLU A 145 -5.18 8.25 18.93
C GLU A 145 -6.58 7.78 18.50
N VAL A 146 -6.72 7.32 17.26
CA VAL A 146 -8.02 7.00 16.64
C VAL A 146 -8.36 5.51 16.62
N CYS A 147 -7.48 4.62 17.11
CA CYS A 147 -7.72 3.18 17.06
C CYS A 147 -8.69 2.73 18.14
N PRO A 148 -9.95 2.33 17.80
CA PRO A 148 -10.95 1.94 18.81
C PRO A 148 -10.73 0.52 19.33
N ALA A 149 -10.08 -0.34 18.54
CA ALA A 149 -9.89 -1.75 18.85
C ALA A 149 -8.62 -2.03 19.69
N GLY A 150 -7.83 -0.99 20.02
CA GLY A 150 -6.55 -1.18 20.74
C GLY A 150 -5.46 -1.90 19.94
N ALA A 151 -5.69 -2.20 18.67
CA ALA A 151 -4.68 -2.80 17.79
C ALA A 151 -3.44 -1.91 17.64
N ILE A 152 -3.62 -0.60 17.72
CA ILE A 152 -2.56 0.40 17.85
C ILE A 152 -2.75 1.06 19.21
N ARG A 153 -1.87 0.75 20.15
CA ARG A 153 -1.90 1.37 21.51
C ARG A 153 -1.50 2.84 21.41
N LYS A 154 -2.08 3.65 22.29
CA LYS A 154 -1.69 5.05 22.42
C LYS A 154 -0.23 5.12 22.89
N ILE A 155 0.58 5.85 22.14
CA ILE A 155 1.99 6.06 22.43
C ILE A 155 2.31 7.55 22.46
N SER A 156 3.27 7.95 23.29
CA SER A 156 3.81 9.29 23.27
C SER A 156 4.73 9.51 22.05
N PRO A 157 4.99 10.76 21.63
CA PRO A 157 6.00 11.04 20.61
C PRO A 157 7.41 10.54 21.00
N ALA A 158 7.75 10.55 22.30
CA ALA A 158 9.01 10.03 22.81
C ALA A 158 9.10 8.51 22.63
N ASP A 159 8.08 7.77 23.07
CA ASP A 159 8.04 6.31 22.91
C ASP A 159 8.06 5.92 21.43
N LYS A 160 7.35 6.67 20.58
CA LYS A 160 7.36 6.43 19.15
C LYS A 160 8.74 6.61 18.54
N SER A 161 9.48 7.64 18.94
CA SER A 161 10.83 7.90 18.48
C SER A 161 11.83 6.83 18.91
N ALA A 162 11.52 6.10 19.99
CA ALA A 162 12.28 4.96 20.47
C ALA A 162 11.78 3.62 19.94
N THR A 163 10.65 3.58 19.23
CA THR A 163 10.06 2.33 18.74
C THR A 163 10.56 1.98 17.36
N GLN A 164 11.19 0.82 17.21
CA GLN A 164 11.59 0.24 15.95
C GLN A 164 10.46 -0.60 15.35
N ILE A 165 9.83 -0.13 14.28
CA ILE A 165 8.82 -0.87 13.52
C ILE A 165 9.40 -1.69 12.37
N GLY A 166 10.65 -1.41 12.01
CA GLY A 166 11.41 -2.05 10.95
C GLY A 166 12.81 -1.48 10.87
N HIS A 167 13.57 -1.90 9.88
CA HIS A 167 14.92 -1.41 9.62
C HIS A 167 15.14 -1.15 8.13
N ALA A 168 16.03 -0.21 7.83
CA ALA A 168 16.39 0.09 6.46
C ALA A 168 17.36 -0.96 5.89
N VAL A 169 17.08 -1.40 4.66
CA VAL A 169 17.92 -2.30 3.87
C VAL A 169 18.40 -1.55 2.65
N TRP A 170 19.70 -1.52 2.41
CA TRP A 170 20.28 -0.88 1.26
C TRP A 170 20.58 -1.87 0.13
N ILE A 171 20.10 -1.54 -1.07
CA ILE A 171 20.34 -2.29 -2.30
C ILE A 171 21.40 -1.56 -3.09
N ARG A 172 22.59 -2.14 -3.11
CA ARG A 172 23.78 -1.53 -3.72
C ARG A 172 23.57 -1.25 -5.20
N GLU A 173 23.00 -2.20 -5.92
CA GLU A 173 22.83 -2.19 -7.38
C GLU A 173 21.86 -1.10 -7.87
N ASN A 174 20.98 -0.61 -7.01
CA ASN A 174 20.01 0.43 -7.35
C ASN A 174 20.50 1.84 -6.95
N CYS A 175 21.64 1.95 -6.26
CA CYS A 175 22.07 3.23 -5.71
C CYS A 175 22.67 4.13 -6.80
N VAL A 176 22.07 5.31 -7.02
CA VAL A 176 22.51 6.30 -8.02
C VAL A 176 23.97 6.73 -7.86
N VAL A 177 24.53 6.58 -6.67
CA VAL A 177 25.96 6.84 -6.43
C VAL A 177 26.83 5.84 -7.20
N LEU A 178 26.38 4.60 -7.31
CA LEU A 178 27.12 3.51 -7.95
C LEU A 178 26.69 3.29 -9.40
N THR A 179 25.41 3.53 -9.73
CA THR A 179 24.90 3.38 -11.09
C THR A 179 25.27 4.55 -12.00
N ASP A 180 25.13 5.77 -11.48
CA ASP A 180 25.26 7.01 -12.27
C ASP A 180 26.53 7.81 -11.90
N GLY A 181 27.27 7.36 -10.88
CA GLY A 181 28.49 8.04 -10.42
C GLY A 181 28.26 9.42 -9.77
N VAL A 182 27.01 9.73 -9.40
CA VAL A 182 26.65 11.04 -8.85
C VAL A 182 26.74 11.06 -7.32
N SER A 183 27.17 12.18 -6.75
CA SER A 183 27.13 12.34 -5.29
C SER A 183 25.69 12.47 -4.81
N CYS A 184 25.33 11.64 -3.83
CA CYS A 184 24.02 11.64 -3.19
C CYS A 184 24.20 11.51 -1.67
N GLY A 185 23.17 11.79 -0.90
CA GLY A 185 23.20 11.69 0.58
C GLY A 185 21.79 11.85 1.17
N ASN A 186 20.76 11.76 0.31
CA ASN A 186 19.38 12.01 0.72
C ASN A 186 18.92 11.10 1.87
N CYS A 187 19.26 9.82 1.82
CA CYS A 187 18.89 8.85 2.86
C CYS A 187 19.47 9.22 4.23
N ALA A 188 20.73 9.65 4.30
CA ALA A 188 21.38 10.06 5.54
C ALA A 188 20.88 11.43 6.03
N ARG A 189 20.74 12.39 5.13
CA ARG A 189 20.30 13.77 5.43
C ARG A 189 18.93 13.83 6.06
N HIS A 190 18.03 12.95 5.65
CA HIS A 190 16.63 12.91 6.11
C HIS A 190 16.36 11.81 7.13
N CYS A 191 17.39 11.15 7.65
CA CYS A 191 17.22 10.13 8.68
C CYS A 191 17.01 10.78 10.07
N PRO A 192 15.79 10.72 10.66
CA PRO A 192 15.52 11.42 11.91
C PRO A 192 16.23 10.80 13.12
N SER A 193 16.55 9.51 13.06
CA SER A 193 17.28 8.80 14.13
C SER A 193 18.80 8.82 13.95
N GLY A 194 19.31 9.42 12.86
CA GLY A 194 20.74 9.40 12.54
C GLY A 194 21.29 7.98 12.32
N ALA A 195 20.45 7.04 11.95
CA ALA A 195 20.82 5.65 11.72
C ALA A 195 21.62 5.43 10.41
N ILE A 196 21.66 6.42 9.53
CA ILE A 196 22.35 6.31 8.24
C ILE A 196 23.48 7.32 8.20
N THR A 197 24.69 6.84 8.00
CA THR A 197 25.90 7.65 7.82
C THR A 197 26.48 7.44 6.44
N MET A 198 27.12 8.48 5.89
CA MET A 198 27.77 8.39 4.58
C MET A 198 29.25 8.06 4.76
N VAL A 199 29.67 6.92 4.21
CA VAL A 199 31.05 6.43 4.26
C VAL A 199 31.66 6.41 2.85
N PRO A 200 32.98 6.54 2.68
CA PRO A 200 33.60 6.38 1.37
C PRO A 200 33.28 5.02 0.76
N SER A 201 33.03 4.96 -0.54
CA SER A 201 32.76 3.70 -1.23
C SER A 201 33.98 2.76 -1.28
N ASP A 202 35.17 3.35 -1.20
CA ASP A 202 36.44 2.66 -1.07
C ASP A 202 37.27 3.36 0.04
N PRO A 203 37.64 2.65 1.10
CA PRO A 203 38.45 3.23 2.19
C PRO A 203 39.82 3.76 1.76
N GLN A 204 40.37 3.20 0.68
CA GLN A 204 41.67 3.61 0.14
C GLN A 204 41.58 4.82 -0.80
N ARG A 205 40.37 5.18 -1.24
CA ARG A 205 40.11 6.30 -2.16
C ARG A 205 38.97 7.16 -1.62
N PRO A 206 39.25 8.03 -0.64
CA PRO A 206 38.25 8.86 0.03
C PRO A 206 37.62 9.92 -0.87
N GLU A 207 38.22 10.21 -2.05
CA GLU A 207 37.71 11.09 -3.09
C GLU A 207 36.51 10.53 -3.84
N LEU A 208 36.29 9.21 -3.78
CA LEU A 208 35.15 8.59 -4.43
C LEU A 208 33.83 8.97 -3.73
N PRO A 209 32.71 8.95 -4.48
CA PRO A 209 31.39 9.24 -3.91
C PRO A 209 31.07 8.36 -2.70
N LYS A 210 30.47 8.97 -1.67
CA LYS A 210 30.12 8.28 -0.42
C LYS A 210 28.85 7.45 -0.58
N ILE A 211 28.84 6.28 0.02
CA ILE A 211 27.70 5.35 0.08
C ILE A 211 27.07 5.33 1.48
N PRO A 212 25.76 4.96 1.62
CA PRO A 212 25.13 4.87 2.93
C PRO A 212 25.57 3.62 3.70
N ALA A 213 25.95 3.80 4.95
CA ALA A 213 26.08 2.74 5.93
C ALA A 213 24.90 2.83 6.92
N VAL A 214 24.15 1.75 7.06
CA VAL A 214 22.94 1.70 7.89
C VAL A 214 23.23 1.03 9.22
N ASN A 215 22.98 1.74 10.32
CA ASN A 215 22.95 1.18 11.66
C ASN A 215 21.51 0.71 11.95
N THR A 216 21.28 -0.59 11.86
CA THR A 216 19.96 -1.20 12.04
C THR A 216 19.44 -1.09 13.47
N GLU A 217 20.33 -0.98 14.48
CA GLU A 217 19.95 -0.84 15.89
C GLU A 217 19.34 0.52 16.20
N ARG A 218 19.78 1.57 15.48
CA ARG A 218 19.26 2.94 15.63
C ARG A 218 18.09 3.25 14.69
N CYS A 219 17.82 2.38 13.72
CA CYS A 219 16.82 2.63 12.69
C CYS A 219 15.42 2.38 13.23
N ILE A 220 14.57 3.39 13.29
CA ILE A 220 13.16 3.28 13.74
C ILE A 220 12.20 2.78 12.64
N GLY A 221 12.65 2.60 11.39
CA GLY A 221 11.81 2.12 10.30
C GLY A 221 10.81 3.14 9.75
N CYS A 222 11.07 4.43 9.87
CA CYS A 222 10.14 5.51 9.49
C CYS A 222 9.91 5.67 7.98
N GLY A 223 10.77 5.12 7.12
CA GLY A 223 10.66 5.16 5.66
C GLY A 223 11.09 6.47 4.98
N ALA A 224 11.66 7.43 5.70
CA ALA A 224 12.12 8.68 5.10
C ALA A 224 13.20 8.43 4.02
N CYS A 225 14.14 7.52 4.29
CA CYS A 225 15.18 7.13 3.36
C CYS A 225 14.64 6.48 2.08
N GLU A 226 13.59 5.65 2.21
CA GLU A 226 12.91 5.00 1.08
C GLU A 226 12.14 6.01 0.23
N HIS A 227 11.32 6.85 0.89
CA HIS A 227 10.49 7.84 0.21
C HIS A 227 11.30 8.87 -0.58
N LEU A 228 12.38 9.35 0.01
CA LEU A 228 13.23 10.43 -0.57
C LEU A 228 14.38 9.92 -1.43
N CYS A 229 14.48 8.60 -1.63
CA CYS A 229 15.45 8.02 -2.54
C CYS A 229 15.14 8.43 -3.98
N PRO A 230 16.13 8.97 -4.76
CA PRO A 230 15.90 9.33 -6.15
C PRO A 230 15.87 8.15 -7.12
N ALA A 231 16.38 6.98 -6.72
CA ALA A 231 16.40 5.79 -7.58
C ALA A 231 14.99 5.36 -7.98
N ARG A 232 14.82 5.00 -9.25
CA ARG A 232 13.54 4.57 -9.84
C ARG A 232 13.78 3.36 -10.77
N PRO A 233 12.81 2.46 -10.97
CA PRO A 233 11.47 2.47 -10.34
C PRO A 233 11.46 2.01 -8.88
N PHE A 234 12.48 1.33 -8.40
CA PHE A 234 12.63 0.89 -7.02
C PHE A 234 13.66 1.76 -6.29
N SER A 235 13.35 2.13 -5.05
CA SER A 235 14.32 2.81 -4.20
C SER A 235 15.55 1.94 -3.95
N ALA A 236 16.73 2.57 -3.90
CA ALA A 236 17.99 1.89 -3.53
C ALA A 236 18.06 1.53 -2.04
N ILE A 237 17.15 2.07 -1.25
CA ILE A 237 17.04 1.78 0.18
C ILE A 237 15.55 1.66 0.52
N TYR A 238 15.18 0.60 1.21
CA TYR A 238 13.80 0.35 1.61
C TYR A 238 13.74 -0.12 3.06
N VAL A 239 12.55 -0.10 3.65
CA VAL A 239 12.34 -0.57 5.03
C VAL A 239 11.74 -1.97 5.00
N GLU A 240 12.36 -2.89 5.73
CA GLU A 240 11.83 -4.21 6.05
C GLU A 240 11.16 -4.16 7.42
N GLY A 241 9.95 -4.75 7.56
CA GLY A 241 9.21 -4.75 8.81
C GLY A 241 9.82 -5.66 9.88
N HIS A 242 9.49 -5.40 11.15
CA HIS A 242 9.77 -6.32 12.24
C HIS A 242 8.50 -7.08 12.65
N GLU A 243 8.61 -8.39 12.87
CA GLU A 243 7.50 -9.19 13.40
C GLU A 243 7.06 -8.71 14.79
N ARG A 244 8.02 -8.29 15.61
CA ARG A 244 7.79 -7.63 16.90
C ARG A 244 8.52 -6.30 16.93
N HIS A 245 7.82 -5.25 17.35
CA HIS A 245 8.45 -3.95 17.54
C HIS A 245 9.46 -4.04 18.70
N ARG A 246 10.53 -3.26 18.58
CA ARG A 246 11.60 -3.18 19.57
C ARG A 246 11.66 -1.75 20.09
N THR A 247 12.16 -1.58 21.29
CA THR A 247 12.48 -0.26 21.86
C THR A 247 14.01 -0.10 21.84
N ILE A 248 14.48 1.07 21.39
CA ILE A 248 15.89 1.49 21.41
C ILE A 248 16.19 2.20 22.71
#